data_ea5826509b660dc657597d6da035a711
#
_entry.id   ea5826509b660dc657597d6da035a711
#
_cell.length_a   1.000
_cell.length_b   1.000
_cell.length_c   1.000
_cell.angle_alpha   90.00
_cell.angle_beta   90.00
_cell.angle_gamma   90.00
#
_symmetry.space_group_name_H-M   'P 1'
#
loop_
_entity.id
_entity.type
_entity.pdbx_description
1 polymer ?
#
loop_
_entity_poly.entity_id
_entity_poly.type
_entity_poly.pdbx_seq_one_letter_code
_entity_poly.pdbx_strand_id
1 'polypeptide(L)'
;LIPSEETSYNRVVHESENVDERTMTLIRSAGLISVNDVPDLDSTCVHLAGISDTEFDMALMKGLKSRNYPSLSVDMQSFVRHINPVTHHHEFNDVAGKKEIAAMMDKLKLDVVEARLLTGTDDLEKAAIIIESWGCPEILITHSEGVLARVKGKTYYEKFSNSNVSGRTGRGDTTFAAYLSHRLEHEIPESLKFAAALVSIKMETPGPFSGTLEDVYQRLKEKHS
;
A
#
# COMPACT_ATOMS: atom_id res chain seq x y z
N LEU A 1 -15.83 12.11 -6.74
CA LEU A 1 -14.75 13.01 -7.18
C LEU A 1 -14.75 14.25 -6.30
N ILE A 2 -13.58 14.67 -5.82
CA ILE A 2 -13.38 15.91 -5.08
C ILE A 2 -12.93 16.96 -6.11
N PRO A 3 -13.69 18.05 -6.31
CA PRO A 3 -13.26 19.12 -7.20
C PRO A 3 -11.96 19.78 -6.69
N SER A 4 -11.00 19.95 -7.60
CA SER A 4 -9.74 20.65 -7.34
C SER A 4 -9.35 21.47 -8.57
N GLU A 5 -8.62 22.56 -8.38
CA GLU A 5 -8.08 23.35 -9.50
C GLU A 5 -7.11 22.55 -10.36
N GLU A 6 -6.36 21.64 -9.72
CA GLU A 6 -5.39 20.76 -10.40
C GLU A 6 -5.51 19.32 -9.92
N THR A 7 -5.16 18.38 -10.78
CA THR A 7 -4.98 16.96 -10.40
C THR A 7 -3.53 16.73 -9.96
N SER A 8 -3.31 15.96 -8.91
CA SER A 8 -1.96 15.56 -8.51
C SER A 8 -1.24 14.86 -9.66
N TYR A 9 -0.05 15.33 -9.97
CA TYR A 9 0.79 14.79 -11.03
C TYR A 9 2.23 14.61 -10.57
N ASN A 10 2.69 13.36 -10.64
CA ASN A 10 4.05 12.97 -10.32
C ASN A 10 4.77 12.51 -11.58
N ARG A 11 6.00 13.02 -11.78
CA ARG A 11 6.92 12.53 -12.81
C ARG A 11 7.81 11.46 -12.20
N VAL A 12 7.91 10.31 -12.84
CA VAL A 12 8.82 9.23 -12.48
C VAL A 12 9.87 9.10 -13.57
N VAL A 13 11.15 9.18 -13.20
CA VAL A 13 12.28 9.02 -14.11
C VAL A 13 13.12 7.85 -13.64
N HIS A 14 13.36 6.87 -14.50
CA HIS A 14 14.29 5.78 -14.28
C HIS A 14 15.65 6.19 -14.84
N GLU A 15 16.65 6.28 -13.97
CA GLU A 15 17.98 6.78 -14.32
C GLU A 15 18.92 5.67 -14.78
N SER A 16 18.55 4.42 -14.57
CA SER A 16 19.32 3.23 -14.95
C SER A 16 18.40 2.09 -15.39
N GLU A 17 18.99 0.97 -15.85
CA GLU A 17 18.26 -0.27 -16.10
C GLU A 17 17.71 -0.91 -14.81
N ASN A 18 18.23 -0.50 -13.66
CA ASN A 18 17.69 -0.89 -12.38
C ASN A 18 16.37 -0.15 -12.11
N VAL A 19 15.27 -0.83 -12.32
CA VAL A 19 13.91 -0.28 -12.13
C VAL A 19 13.59 0.15 -10.68
N ASP A 20 14.46 -0.18 -9.73
CA ASP A 20 14.37 0.28 -8.33
C ASP A 20 14.98 1.68 -8.16
N GLU A 21 15.89 2.06 -9.03
CA GLU A 21 16.51 3.39 -9.05
C GLU A 21 15.62 4.34 -9.87
N ARG A 22 14.86 5.14 -9.16
CA ARG A 22 13.96 6.11 -9.79
C ARG A 22 13.88 7.39 -8.98
N THR A 23 13.88 8.51 -9.67
CA THR A 23 13.56 9.82 -9.11
C THR A 23 12.09 10.11 -9.33
N MET A 24 11.38 10.47 -8.26
CA MET A 24 9.99 10.94 -8.33
C MET A 24 9.95 12.41 -7.98
N THR A 25 9.22 13.18 -8.80
CA THR A 25 9.06 14.63 -8.60
C THR A 25 7.58 14.98 -8.62
N LEU A 26 7.10 15.65 -7.61
CA LEU A 26 5.76 16.22 -7.58
C LEU A 26 5.73 17.46 -8.48
N ILE A 27 4.95 17.41 -9.56
CA ILE A 27 4.81 18.52 -10.52
C ILE A 27 3.62 19.39 -10.16
N ARG A 28 2.51 18.78 -9.72
CA ARG A 28 1.30 19.46 -9.27
C ARG A 28 0.68 18.68 -8.14
N SER A 29 0.00 19.37 -7.21
CA SER A 29 -0.73 18.75 -6.11
C SER A 29 -2.18 19.21 -6.11
N ALA A 30 -3.10 18.28 -5.93
CA ALA A 30 -4.51 18.58 -5.66
C ALA A 30 -4.75 19.11 -4.23
N GLY A 31 -3.72 19.09 -3.39
CA GLY A 31 -3.76 19.49 -1.99
C GLY A 31 -4.25 18.40 -1.05
N LEU A 32 -4.37 18.75 0.22
CA LEU A 32 -4.83 17.86 1.28
C LEU A 32 -6.33 17.57 1.13
N ILE A 33 -6.68 16.32 1.29
CA ILE A 33 -8.07 15.86 1.42
C ILE A 33 -8.49 16.02 2.89
N SER A 34 -9.57 16.74 3.11
CA SER A 34 -10.17 16.90 4.43
C SER A 34 -11.23 15.82 4.70
N VAL A 35 -11.58 15.63 5.97
CA VAL A 35 -12.66 14.69 6.33
C VAL A 35 -14.02 15.12 5.73
N ASN A 36 -14.23 16.41 5.48
CA ASN A 36 -15.45 16.92 4.87
C ASN A 36 -15.56 16.62 3.37
N ASP A 37 -14.43 16.36 2.71
CA ASP A 37 -14.38 15.98 1.30
C ASP A 37 -14.74 14.48 1.10
N VAL A 38 -14.63 13.68 2.16
CA VAL A 38 -14.98 12.26 2.12
C VAL A 38 -16.49 12.13 2.37
N PRO A 39 -17.25 11.62 1.39
CA PRO A 39 -18.69 11.45 1.57
C PRO A 39 -19.00 10.46 2.69
N ASP A 40 -20.11 10.68 3.38
CA ASP A 40 -20.62 9.74 4.38
C ASP A 40 -21.36 8.60 3.65
N LEU A 41 -20.60 7.55 3.35
CA LEU A 41 -21.09 6.38 2.63
C LEU A 41 -21.09 5.16 3.55
N ASP A 42 -22.10 4.32 3.40
CA ASP A 42 -22.09 2.97 3.97
C ASP A 42 -21.06 2.13 3.23
N SER A 43 -19.88 2.02 3.82
CA SER A 43 -18.72 1.34 3.23
C SER A 43 -18.17 0.29 4.17
N THR A 44 -17.87 -0.89 3.67
CA THR A 44 -17.22 -1.97 4.43
C THR A 44 -15.75 -1.70 4.72
N CYS A 45 -15.09 -0.94 3.86
CA CYS A 45 -13.69 -0.57 4.02
C CYS A 45 -13.41 0.79 3.39
N VAL A 46 -12.68 1.66 4.11
CA VAL A 46 -12.10 2.89 3.58
C VAL A 46 -10.60 2.71 3.51
N HIS A 47 -10.03 2.91 2.32
CA HIS A 47 -8.59 2.78 2.09
C HIS A 47 -7.96 4.12 1.69
N LEU A 48 -6.92 4.52 2.41
CA LEU A 48 -6.10 5.71 2.13
C LEU A 48 -4.87 5.30 1.30
N ALA A 49 -4.93 5.59 0.00
CA ALA A 49 -3.93 5.21 -1.00
C ALA A 49 -3.25 6.43 -1.62
N GLY A 50 -2.68 7.30 -0.80
CA GLY A 50 -1.92 8.46 -1.27
C GLY A 50 -0.52 8.10 -1.73
N ILE A 51 0.12 9.03 -2.43
CA ILE A 51 1.49 8.89 -2.95
C ILE A 51 2.51 9.58 -2.04
N SER A 52 2.11 10.66 -1.35
CA SER A 52 2.99 11.46 -0.51
C SER A 52 2.22 12.15 0.63
N ASP A 53 2.97 12.82 1.49
CA ASP A 53 2.48 13.58 2.65
C ASP A 53 1.69 14.85 2.29
N THR A 54 1.53 15.15 0.99
CA THR A 54 0.72 16.29 0.52
C THR A 54 -0.76 15.97 0.37
N GLU A 55 -1.19 14.73 0.59
CA GLU A 55 -2.55 14.27 0.31
C GLU A 55 -3.36 13.98 1.58
N PHE A 56 -2.72 13.45 2.63
CA PHE A 56 -3.37 13.07 3.89
C PHE A 56 -2.63 13.62 5.09
N ASP A 57 -3.39 13.99 6.11
CA ASP A 57 -2.87 14.46 7.39
C ASP A 57 -3.51 13.72 8.58
N MET A 58 -3.02 13.98 9.78
CA MET A 58 -3.55 13.40 11.01
C MET A 58 -4.99 13.83 11.32
N ALA A 59 -5.43 14.99 10.83
CA ALA A 59 -6.80 15.47 11.03
C ALA A 59 -7.79 14.61 10.23
N LEU A 60 -7.46 14.29 8.96
CA LEU A 60 -8.23 13.34 8.15
C LEU A 60 -8.31 11.98 8.83
N MET A 61 -7.17 11.43 9.30
CA MET A 61 -7.12 10.13 9.97
C MET A 61 -8.03 10.05 11.19
N LYS A 62 -7.95 11.05 12.07
CA LYS A 62 -8.80 11.15 13.28
C LYS A 62 -10.28 11.33 12.91
N GLY A 63 -10.56 12.12 11.90
CA GLY A 63 -11.92 12.34 11.40
C GLY A 63 -12.54 11.05 10.83
N LEU A 64 -11.80 10.30 10.04
CA LEU A 64 -12.28 9.00 9.52
C LEU A 64 -12.47 7.97 10.64
N LYS A 65 -11.54 7.92 11.60
CA LYS A 65 -11.70 7.02 12.76
C LYS A 65 -12.97 7.32 13.57
N SER A 66 -13.35 8.59 13.70
CA SER A 66 -14.57 8.98 14.41
C SER A 66 -15.87 8.60 13.70
N ARG A 67 -15.82 8.31 12.39
CA ARG A 67 -16.98 7.84 11.60
C ARG A 67 -17.31 6.36 11.79
N ASN A 68 -16.46 5.62 12.53
CA ASN A 68 -16.67 4.20 12.87
C ASN A 68 -16.90 3.29 11.65
N TYR A 69 -16.18 3.52 10.56
CA TYR A 69 -16.19 2.57 9.44
C TYR A 69 -15.79 1.16 9.90
N PRO A 70 -16.38 0.09 9.35
CA PRO A 70 -16.06 -1.30 9.72
C PRO A 70 -14.58 -1.65 9.54
N SER A 71 -13.90 -1.04 8.58
CA SER A 71 -12.47 -1.21 8.36
C SER A 71 -11.83 0.05 7.79
N LEU A 72 -10.75 0.51 8.42
CA LEU A 72 -9.86 1.55 7.90
C LEU A 72 -8.53 0.95 7.51
N SER A 73 -8.02 1.30 6.35
CA SER A 73 -6.72 0.83 5.88
C SER A 73 -5.89 1.96 5.27
N VAL A 74 -4.58 1.82 5.32
CA VAL A 74 -3.65 2.83 4.83
C VAL A 74 -2.44 2.19 4.14
N ASP A 75 -1.95 2.84 3.08
CA ASP A 75 -0.60 2.65 2.56
C ASP A 75 0.32 3.69 3.21
N MET A 76 1.35 3.23 3.93
CA MET A 76 2.27 4.10 4.67
C MET A 76 3.11 5.00 3.75
N GLN A 77 3.19 4.69 2.46
CA GLN A 77 3.84 5.58 1.48
C GLN A 77 3.29 7.00 1.54
N SER A 78 1.99 7.15 1.85
CA SER A 78 1.32 8.45 2.00
C SER A 78 1.91 9.34 3.10
N PHE A 79 2.70 8.77 4.01
CA PHE A 79 3.28 9.48 5.15
C PHE A 79 4.80 9.47 5.17
N VAL A 80 5.44 8.45 4.61
CA VAL A 80 6.91 8.35 4.58
C VAL A 80 7.55 9.07 3.40
N ARG A 81 6.76 9.36 2.34
CA ARG A 81 7.25 10.09 1.17
C ARG A 81 6.96 11.58 1.34
N HIS A 82 7.94 12.28 1.83
CA HIS A 82 7.91 13.73 2.01
C HIS A 82 8.29 14.44 0.72
N ILE A 83 7.66 15.56 0.45
CA ILE A 83 8.03 16.40 -0.70
C ILE A 83 9.04 17.45 -0.26
N ASN A 84 10.24 17.38 -0.84
CA ASN A 84 11.25 18.42 -0.61
C ASN A 84 10.72 19.77 -1.13
N PRO A 85 10.65 20.82 -0.31
CA PRO A 85 10.02 22.09 -0.69
C PRO A 85 10.78 22.89 -1.74
N VAL A 86 12.04 22.53 -2.02
CA VAL A 86 12.91 23.24 -3.00
C VAL A 86 12.98 22.47 -4.32
N THR A 87 13.22 21.15 -4.26
CA THR A 87 13.42 20.31 -5.45
C THR A 87 12.15 19.64 -5.93
N HIS A 88 11.13 19.61 -5.10
CA HIS A 88 9.87 18.87 -5.28
C HIS A 88 10.07 17.35 -5.42
N HIS A 89 11.26 16.84 -5.12
CA HIS A 89 11.52 15.40 -5.11
C HIS A 89 10.88 14.72 -3.91
N HIS A 90 10.50 13.47 -4.10
CA HIS A 90 10.06 12.61 -3.00
C HIS A 90 11.28 12.13 -2.21
N GLU A 91 11.28 12.38 -0.93
CA GLU A 91 12.30 11.94 0.02
C GLU A 91 11.66 11.00 1.04
N PHE A 92 12.38 9.93 1.41
CA PHE A 92 11.90 8.99 2.41
C PHE A 92 12.37 9.41 3.80
N ASN A 93 11.43 9.74 4.68
CA ASN A 93 11.72 10.13 6.06
C ASN A 93 10.87 9.35 7.05
N ASP A 94 11.40 9.18 8.27
CA ASP A 94 10.63 8.59 9.37
C ASP A 94 9.47 9.49 9.78
N VAL A 95 8.39 8.88 10.25
CA VAL A 95 7.13 9.55 10.59
C VAL A 95 6.97 9.60 12.10
N ALA A 96 7.01 10.79 12.69
CA ALA A 96 6.87 10.97 14.14
C ALA A 96 5.54 10.37 14.69
N GLY A 97 4.45 10.49 13.92
CA GLY A 97 3.12 9.96 14.26
C GLY A 97 2.88 8.50 13.87
N LYS A 98 3.88 7.74 13.40
CA LYS A 98 3.70 6.36 12.88
C LYS A 98 2.94 5.42 13.79
N LYS A 99 3.17 5.48 15.10
CA LYS A 99 2.47 4.64 16.08
C LYS A 99 1.00 5.05 16.24
N GLU A 100 0.72 6.35 16.22
CA GLU A 100 -0.65 6.87 16.29
C GLU A 100 -1.44 6.50 15.03
N ILE A 101 -0.81 6.60 13.86
CA ILE A 101 -1.39 6.14 12.58
C ILE A 101 -1.72 4.66 12.66
N ALA A 102 -0.75 3.82 13.03
CA ALA A 102 -0.92 2.38 13.12
C ALA A 102 -2.06 1.98 14.09
N ALA A 103 -2.14 2.63 15.26
CA ALA A 103 -3.18 2.36 16.25
C ALA A 103 -4.61 2.74 15.79
N MET A 104 -4.73 3.63 14.81
CA MET A 104 -6.03 4.01 14.25
C MET A 104 -6.51 3.07 13.13
N MET A 105 -5.60 2.32 12.51
CA MET A 105 -5.89 1.50 11.33
C MET A 105 -6.17 0.05 11.68
N ASP A 106 -7.10 -0.54 10.94
CA ASP A 106 -7.39 -1.97 11.00
C ASP A 106 -6.46 -2.77 10.09
N LYS A 107 -5.99 -2.15 9.00
CA LYS A 107 -5.00 -2.75 8.09
C LYS A 107 -3.97 -1.70 7.63
N LEU A 108 -2.73 -2.12 7.52
CA LEU A 108 -1.63 -1.24 7.16
C LEU A 108 -0.71 -1.95 6.16
N LYS A 109 -0.36 -1.25 5.08
CA LYS A 109 0.57 -1.76 4.08
C LYS A 109 1.85 -0.92 4.06
N LEU A 110 2.97 -1.61 3.83
CA LEU A 110 4.28 -1.02 3.57
C LEU A 110 5.00 -1.82 2.46
N ASP A 111 6.00 -1.20 1.88
CA ASP A 111 7.05 -1.97 1.20
C ASP A 111 8.27 -2.20 2.14
N VAL A 112 9.25 -2.95 1.66
CA VAL A 112 10.45 -3.29 2.45
C VAL A 112 11.26 -2.05 2.87
N VAL A 113 11.32 -1.01 2.02
CA VAL A 113 12.07 0.23 2.30
C VAL A 113 11.36 1.03 3.39
N GLU A 114 10.06 1.14 3.29
CA GLU A 114 9.19 1.82 4.25
C GLU A 114 9.20 1.09 5.61
N ALA A 115 9.11 -0.24 5.59
CA ALA A 115 9.18 -1.06 6.80
C ALA A 115 10.53 -0.90 7.52
N ARG A 116 11.64 -0.96 6.79
CA ARG A 116 12.98 -0.70 7.34
C ARG A 116 13.11 0.69 7.93
N LEU A 117 12.66 1.71 7.21
CA LEU A 117 12.72 3.10 7.64
C LEU A 117 11.97 3.32 8.96
N LEU A 118 10.76 2.78 9.07
CA LEU A 118 9.91 2.99 10.23
C LEU A 118 10.31 2.14 11.45
N THR A 119 10.90 0.95 11.24
CA THR A 119 11.19 0.00 12.32
C THR A 119 12.66 -0.16 12.64
N GLY A 120 13.55 0.27 11.73
CA GLY A 120 15.01 0.14 11.88
C GLY A 120 15.55 -1.29 11.64
N THR A 121 14.75 -2.21 11.06
CA THR A 121 15.19 -3.58 10.78
C THR A 121 14.88 -4.01 9.34
N ASP A 122 15.80 -4.78 8.75
CA ASP A 122 15.62 -5.42 7.43
C ASP A 122 14.89 -6.77 7.50
N ASP A 123 14.69 -7.31 8.70
CA ASP A 123 13.94 -8.54 8.95
C ASP A 123 12.44 -8.24 8.87
N LEU A 124 11.77 -8.69 7.81
CA LEU A 124 10.38 -8.37 7.55
C LEU A 124 9.43 -8.90 8.64
N GLU A 125 9.71 -10.06 9.22
CA GLU A 125 8.90 -10.59 10.30
C GLU A 125 9.04 -9.75 11.58
N LYS A 126 10.27 -9.37 11.94
CA LYS A 126 10.51 -8.45 13.05
C LYS A 126 9.88 -7.08 12.81
N ALA A 127 9.97 -6.55 11.59
CA ALA A 127 9.32 -5.30 11.23
C ALA A 127 7.79 -5.40 11.44
N ALA A 128 7.18 -6.46 10.97
CA ALA A 128 5.74 -6.69 11.14
C ALA A 128 5.33 -6.83 12.62
N ILE A 129 6.15 -7.52 13.45
CA ILE A 129 5.93 -7.64 14.91
C ILE A 129 6.02 -6.27 15.59
N ILE A 130 7.00 -5.44 15.20
CA ILE A 130 7.14 -4.08 15.74
C ILE A 130 5.91 -3.24 15.40
N ILE A 131 5.44 -3.30 14.16
CA ILE A 131 4.26 -2.52 13.70
C ILE A 131 2.98 -3.04 14.38
N GLU A 132 2.83 -4.36 14.53
CA GLU A 132 1.71 -4.95 15.29
C GLU A 132 1.69 -4.42 16.74
N SER A 133 2.86 -4.24 17.37
CA SER A 133 2.97 -3.68 18.71
C SER A 133 2.53 -2.21 18.81
N TRP A 134 2.44 -1.49 17.68
CA TRP A 134 1.88 -0.12 17.64
C TRP A 134 0.36 -0.10 17.62
N GLY A 135 -0.30 -1.26 17.48
CA GLY A 135 -1.74 -1.41 17.61
C GLY A 135 -2.50 -1.75 16.33
N CYS A 136 -1.84 -1.80 15.17
CA CYS A 136 -2.48 -2.28 13.94
C CYS A 136 -2.60 -3.80 13.94
N PRO A 137 -3.81 -4.37 13.82
CA PRO A 137 -4.01 -5.82 13.93
C PRO A 137 -3.68 -6.61 12.65
N GLU A 138 -3.57 -5.95 11.48
CA GLU A 138 -3.32 -6.61 10.20
C GLU A 138 -2.33 -5.80 9.36
N ILE A 139 -1.14 -6.33 9.13
CA ILE A 139 -0.03 -5.66 8.45
C ILE A 139 0.35 -6.45 7.22
N LEU A 140 0.53 -5.76 6.07
CA LEU A 140 1.11 -6.32 4.86
C LEU A 140 2.44 -5.63 4.55
N ILE A 141 3.46 -6.44 4.25
CA ILE A 141 4.75 -5.94 3.76
C ILE A 141 5.04 -6.59 2.41
N THR A 142 5.13 -5.75 1.37
CA THR A 142 5.46 -6.20 0.01
C THR A 142 6.95 -6.04 -0.26
N HIS A 143 7.55 -7.00 -0.96
CA HIS A 143 8.92 -6.92 -1.44
C HIS A 143 9.07 -7.46 -2.88
N SER A 144 10.30 -7.62 -3.38
CA SER A 144 10.53 -8.03 -4.78
C SER A 144 10.00 -9.43 -5.11
N GLU A 145 10.02 -10.35 -4.14
CA GLU A 145 9.74 -11.78 -4.37
C GLU A 145 8.38 -12.22 -3.81
N GLY A 146 7.67 -11.36 -3.06
CA GLY A 146 6.43 -11.78 -2.43
C GLY A 146 5.80 -10.77 -1.51
N VAL A 147 4.89 -11.25 -0.70
CA VAL A 147 4.16 -10.47 0.30
C VAL A 147 4.06 -11.24 1.61
N LEU A 148 4.34 -10.52 2.70
CA LEU A 148 4.16 -11.01 4.07
C LEU A 148 2.91 -10.37 4.65
N ALA A 149 2.08 -11.16 5.33
CA ALA A 149 1.01 -10.67 6.18
C ALA A 149 1.25 -11.07 7.63
N ARG A 150 1.08 -10.12 8.57
CA ARG A 150 1.09 -10.36 10.01
C ARG A 150 -0.27 -10.04 10.57
N VAL A 151 -0.92 -11.03 11.20
CA VAL A 151 -2.28 -10.88 11.72
C VAL A 151 -2.43 -11.66 13.02
N LYS A 152 -2.80 -10.97 14.09
CA LYS A 152 -3.08 -11.58 15.42
C LYS A 152 -1.98 -12.53 15.87
N GLY A 153 -0.73 -12.10 15.80
CA GLY A 153 0.42 -12.86 16.26
C GLY A 153 0.89 -13.96 15.29
N LYS A 154 0.27 -14.12 14.11
CA LYS A 154 0.67 -15.11 13.09
C LYS A 154 1.22 -14.43 11.86
N THR A 155 2.30 -14.98 11.32
CA THR A 155 2.92 -14.51 10.08
C THR A 155 2.58 -15.49 8.95
N TYR A 156 2.18 -14.92 7.80
CA TYR A 156 1.90 -15.62 6.56
C TYR A 156 2.79 -15.04 5.48
N TYR A 157 3.20 -15.86 4.54
CA TYR A 157 4.04 -15.44 3.45
C TYR A 157 3.60 -16.11 2.15
N GLU A 158 3.53 -15.32 1.07
CA GLU A 158 3.24 -15.83 -0.26
C GLU A 158 4.21 -15.25 -1.29
N LYS A 159 4.77 -16.13 -2.12
CA LYS A 159 5.70 -15.73 -3.19
C LYS A 159 4.93 -15.22 -4.40
N PHE A 160 5.54 -14.27 -5.09
CA PHE A 160 5.09 -13.92 -6.43
C PHE A 160 5.53 -14.97 -7.44
N SER A 161 4.72 -15.18 -8.49
CA SER A 161 4.93 -16.20 -9.51
C SER A 161 5.09 -15.61 -10.91
N ASN A 162 5.42 -14.31 -11.00
CA ASN A 162 5.62 -13.60 -12.25
C ASN A 162 6.86 -14.08 -13.00
N SER A 163 6.76 -14.14 -14.33
CA SER A 163 7.85 -14.54 -15.24
C SER A 163 8.82 -13.40 -15.56
N ASN A 164 8.38 -12.14 -15.42
CA ASN A 164 9.16 -10.95 -15.61
C ASN A 164 8.59 -9.77 -14.77
N VAL A 165 9.25 -8.62 -14.80
CA VAL A 165 8.91 -7.43 -13.99
C VAL A 165 8.68 -6.17 -14.83
N SER A 166 8.34 -6.32 -16.11
CA SER A 166 8.15 -5.19 -17.02
C SER A 166 7.02 -4.24 -16.57
N GLY A 167 6.03 -4.76 -15.85
CA GLY A 167 4.90 -4.03 -15.28
C GLY A 167 5.01 -3.75 -13.77
N ARG A 168 6.21 -3.64 -13.21
CA ARG A 168 6.43 -3.55 -11.76
C ARG A 168 5.78 -2.35 -11.07
N THR A 169 5.66 -1.20 -11.75
CA THR A 169 5.03 0.01 -11.17
C THR A 169 3.58 -0.29 -10.74
N GLY A 170 3.23 0.06 -9.50
CA GLY A 170 1.94 -0.24 -8.90
C GLY A 170 1.82 -1.66 -8.30
N ARG A 171 2.95 -2.39 -8.13
CA ARG A 171 2.95 -3.70 -7.46
C ARG A 171 2.31 -3.64 -6.08
N GLY A 172 2.76 -2.70 -5.23
CA GLY A 172 2.25 -2.53 -3.87
C GLY A 172 0.75 -2.24 -3.85
N ASP A 173 0.33 -1.23 -4.62
CA ASP A 173 -1.07 -0.81 -4.71
C ASP A 173 -1.97 -1.96 -5.18
N THR A 174 -1.55 -2.66 -6.23
CA THR A 174 -2.30 -3.81 -6.77
C THR A 174 -2.38 -4.96 -5.77
N THR A 175 -1.26 -5.28 -5.09
CA THR A 175 -1.24 -6.35 -4.07
C THR A 175 -2.22 -6.03 -2.95
N PHE A 176 -2.18 -4.79 -2.43
CA PHE A 176 -3.03 -4.43 -1.30
C PHE A 176 -4.50 -4.32 -1.69
N ALA A 177 -4.83 -3.74 -2.84
CA ALA A 177 -6.20 -3.67 -3.33
C ALA A 177 -6.80 -5.07 -3.55
N ALA A 178 -6.05 -5.97 -4.19
CA ALA A 178 -6.47 -7.36 -4.38
C ALA A 178 -6.67 -8.09 -3.04
N TYR A 179 -5.74 -7.90 -2.09
CA TYR A 179 -5.87 -8.45 -0.75
C TYR A 179 -7.10 -7.91 -0.03
N LEU A 180 -7.29 -6.60 0.03
CA LEU A 180 -8.42 -5.96 0.71
C LEU A 180 -9.77 -6.45 0.14
N SER A 181 -9.91 -6.51 -1.18
CA SER A 181 -11.15 -6.96 -1.81
C SER A 181 -11.44 -8.43 -1.52
N HIS A 182 -10.45 -9.31 -1.60
CA HIS A 182 -10.64 -10.74 -1.35
C HIS A 182 -10.88 -11.03 0.14
N ARG A 183 -10.31 -10.23 1.04
CA ARG A 183 -10.51 -10.32 2.51
C ARG A 183 -11.93 -9.98 2.97
N LEU A 184 -12.77 -9.43 2.10
CA LEU A 184 -14.18 -9.19 2.45
C LEU A 184 -14.94 -10.51 2.66
N GLU A 185 -14.56 -11.57 1.95
CA GLU A 185 -15.28 -12.84 1.93
C GLU A 185 -14.41 -14.07 2.26
N HIS A 186 -13.07 -13.90 2.33
CA HIS A 186 -12.14 -15.01 2.47
C HIS A 186 -11.15 -14.83 3.62
N GLU A 187 -10.57 -15.94 4.07
CA GLU A 187 -9.56 -15.96 5.12
C GLU A 187 -8.20 -15.42 4.64
N ILE A 188 -7.30 -15.14 5.58
CA ILE A 188 -6.01 -14.50 5.32
C ILE A 188 -5.14 -15.29 4.34
N PRO A 189 -4.91 -16.62 4.51
CA PRO A 189 -4.06 -17.36 3.58
C PRO A 189 -4.58 -17.36 2.15
N GLU A 190 -5.88 -17.51 1.96
CA GLU A 190 -6.53 -17.50 0.65
C GLU A 190 -6.41 -16.12 -0.01
N SER A 191 -6.65 -15.06 0.76
CA SER A 191 -6.57 -13.68 0.28
C SER A 191 -5.13 -13.29 -0.08
N LEU A 192 -4.15 -13.79 0.68
CA LEU A 192 -2.74 -13.54 0.39
C LEU A 192 -2.30 -14.24 -0.91
N LYS A 193 -2.71 -15.50 -1.10
CA LYS A 193 -2.50 -16.25 -2.34
C LYS A 193 -3.14 -15.55 -3.55
N PHE A 194 -4.40 -15.12 -3.39
CA PHE A 194 -5.11 -14.39 -4.43
C PHE A 194 -4.39 -13.10 -4.84
N ALA A 195 -3.99 -12.30 -3.86
CA ALA A 195 -3.26 -11.06 -4.11
C ALA A 195 -1.90 -11.33 -4.80
N ALA A 196 -1.17 -12.36 -4.37
CA ALA A 196 0.09 -12.75 -4.99
C ALA A 196 -0.08 -13.22 -6.43
N ALA A 197 -1.11 -14.01 -6.72
CA ALA A 197 -1.41 -14.47 -8.07
C ALA A 197 -1.79 -13.31 -9.00
N LEU A 198 -2.71 -12.44 -8.57
CA LEU A 198 -3.18 -11.30 -9.34
C LEU A 198 -2.04 -10.33 -9.66
N VAL A 199 -1.25 -9.95 -8.63
CA VAL A 199 -0.13 -9.03 -8.84
C VAL A 199 0.99 -9.63 -9.69
N SER A 200 1.18 -10.95 -9.64
CA SER A 200 2.14 -11.64 -10.50
C SER A 200 1.79 -11.48 -11.97
N ILE A 201 0.52 -11.67 -12.34
CA ILE A 201 0.03 -11.42 -13.70
C ILE A 201 0.21 -9.94 -14.07
N LYS A 202 -0.17 -9.02 -13.16
CA LYS A 202 -0.03 -7.58 -13.38
C LYS A 202 1.42 -7.17 -13.65
N MET A 203 2.39 -7.73 -12.94
CA MET A 203 3.80 -7.40 -13.10
C MET A 203 4.38 -7.81 -14.46
N GLU A 204 3.77 -8.74 -15.15
CA GLU A 204 4.22 -9.24 -16.46
C GLU A 204 3.99 -8.27 -17.61
N THR A 205 3.12 -7.24 -17.43
CA THR A 205 2.80 -6.22 -18.45
C THR A 205 2.77 -4.82 -17.86
N PRO A 206 3.29 -3.79 -18.57
CA PRO A 206 3.18 -2.41 -18.14
C PRO A 206 1.72 -1.94 -18.03
N GLY A 207 1.44 -1.02 -17.09
CA GLY A 207 0.10 -0.47 -16.87
C GLY A 207 -0.65 -1.13 -15.71
N PRO A 208 -1.94 -0.83 -15.55
CA PRO A 208 -2.78 -1.47 -14.54
C PRO A 208 -3.03 -2.95 -14.86
N PHE A 209 -3.59 -3.69 -13.89
CA PHE A 209 -4.05 -5.05 -14.13
C PHE A 209 -5.11 -5.07 -15.25
N SER A 210 -4.90 -5.88 -16.26
CA SER A 210 -5.78 -6.03 -17.44
C SER A 210 -6.26 -7.46 -17.68
N GLY A 211 -5.94 -8.39 -16.76
CA GLY A 211 -6.41 -9.77 -16.80
C GLY A 211 -7.85 -9.94 -16.30
N THR A 212 -8.31 -11.16 -16.31
CA THR A 212 -9.62 -11.59 -15.80
C THR A 212 -9.48 -12.31 -14.46
N LEU A 213 -10.57 -12.48 -13.74
CA LEU A 213 -10.61 -13.34 -12.54
C LEU A 213 -10.26 -14.80 -12.87
N GLU A 214 -10.63 -15.27 -14.05
CA GLU A 214 -10.30 -16.63 -14.50
C GLU A 214 -8.79 -16.81 -14.63
N ASP A 215 -8.07 -15.84 -15.19
CA ASP A 215 -6.61 -15.86 -15.26
C ASP A 215 -5.97 -15.95 -13.86
N VAL A 216 -6.54 -15.20 -12.89
CA VAL A 216 -6.06 -15.25 -11.50
C VAL A 216 -6.30 -16.62 -10.87
N TYR A 217 -7.51 -17.19 -11.03
CA TYR A 217 -7.80 -18.52 -10.48
C TYR A 217 -7.01 -19.63 -11.16
N GLN A 218 -6.72 -19.51 -12.44
CA GLN A 218 -5.82 -20.43 -13.12
C GLN A 218 -4.39 -20.32 -12.56
N ARG A 219 -3.87 -19.12 -12.40
CA ARG A 219 -2.55 -18.86 -11.79
C ARG A 219 -2.47 -19.42 -10.36
N LEU A 220 -3.53 -19.24 -9.56
CA LEU A 220 -3.64 -19.83 -8.23
C LEU A 220 -3.48 -21.34 -8.25
N LYS A 221 -4.22 -22.00 -9.12
CA LYS A 221 -4.19 -23.47 -9.26
C LYS A 221 -2.82 -24.00 -9.70
N GLU A 222 -2.14 -23.28 -10.57
CA GLU A 222 -0.86 -23.71 -11.15
C GLU A 222 0.35 -23.41 -10.24
N LYS A 223 0.32 -22.33 -9.49
CA LYS A 223 1.51 -21.78 -8.82
C LYS A 223 1.38 -21.53 -7.31
N HIS A 224 0.16 -21.57 -6.77
CA HIS A 224 -0.11 -21.22 -5.38
C HIS A 224 -0.99 -22.25 -4.64
N SER A 225 -1.08 -23.47 -5.20
CA SER A 225 -1.86 -24.58 -4.61
C SER A 225 -1.24 -25.14 -3.34
#